data_3c956262e37c1bb3e2138e2d116b919b
#
_entry.id   3c956262e37c1bb3e2138e2d116b919b
#
_cell.length_a   1.000
_cell.length_b   1.000
_cell.length_c   1.000
_cell.angle_alpha   90.00
_cell.angle_beta   90.00
_cell.angle_gamma   90.00
#
_symmetry.space_group_name_H-M   'P 1'
#
loop_
_entity.id
_entity.type
_entity.pdbx_description
1 polymer ?
#
loop_
_entity_poly.entity_id
_entity_poly.type
_entity_poly.pdbx_seq_one_letter_code
_entity_poly.pdbx_strand_id
1 'polypeptide(L)'
;MRKLLVLPALLCCAAALSGCGGTSVTRMDVNEVKDVSGRWNDTDSRLVAEEMMNDCLNRPWIANAKTASGSVPTVIVGEVNNNSDEHIATDTFVENLQRELINSGTVSFVASKDERGQVRDERADQAVNSSEDTRKAHGQEAGADFMLGGVITTIRDQEGGKQVVLYQVNLKMLDMKTNRIVWNGQKQIKKFVSRSKSSW
;
A
#
# COMPACT_ATOMS: atom_id res chain seq x y z
N MET A 1 9.51 -67.62 -44.17
CA MET A 1 9.36 -67.37 -42.71
C MET A 1 9.89 -65.98 -42.34
N ARG A 2 9.04 -64.99 -42.39
CA ARG A 2 9.34 -63.61 -41.99
C ARG A 2 8.10 -63.10 -41.27
N LYS A 3 8.09 -63.23 -39.94
CA LYS A 3 7.02 -62.65 -39.08
C LYS A 3 7.64 -62.06 -37.82
N LEU A 4 7.11 -60.92 -37.44
CA LEU A 4 7.14 -60.28 -36.12
C LEU A 4 8.45 -59.59 -35.70
N LEU A 5 8.49 -58.30 -35.95
CA LEU A 5 9.27 -57.33 -35.14
C LEU A 5 8.75 -55.90 -35.39
N VAL A 6 7.45 -55.63 -35.14
CA VAL A 6 6.87 -54.28 -35.32
C VAL A 6 6.02 -53.85 -34.09
N LEU A 7 6.01 -54.55 -32.96
CA LEU A 7 5.08 -54.25 -31.89
C LEU A 7 5.62 -53.53 -30.63
N PRO A 8 6.89 -53.22 -30.40
CA PRO A 8 7.24 -52.43 -29.20
C PRO A 8 7.39 -50.92 -29.44
N ALA A 9 7.34 -50.41 -30.66
CA ALA A 9 7.57 -48.97 -30.92
C ALA A 9 6.34 -48.08 -30.70
N LEU A 10 5.13 -48.64 -30.60
CA LEU A 10 3.87 -47.86 -30.48
C LEU A 10 3.45 -47.59 -29.02
N LEU A 11 4.09 -48.21 -28.03
CA LEU A 11 3.75 -48.08 -26.63
C LEU A 11 4.49 -46.96 -25.88
N CYS A 12 5.59 -46.42 -26.49
CA CYS A 12 6.37 -45.34 -25.89
C CYS A 12 5.85 -43.92 -26.18
N CYS A 13 4.97 -43.71 -27.16
CA CYS A 13 4.45 -42.38 -27.51
C CYS A 13 3.22 -41.93 -26.69
N ALA A 14 2.60 -42.81 -25.92
CA ALA A 14 1.38 -42.48 -25.17
C ALA A 14 1.61 -41.85 -23.76
N ALA A 15 2.88 -41.86 -23.29
CA ALA A 15 3.21 -41.36 -21.94
C ALA A 15 3.64 -39.88 -21.88
N ALA A 16 3.68 -39.15 -23.00
CA ALA A 16 4.22 -37.79 -23.09
C ALA A 16 3.16 -36.67 -23.06
N LEU A 17 1.86 -36.97 -22.80
CA LEU A 17 0.77 -35.99 -22.90
C LEU A 17 0.10 -35.64 -21.58
N SER A 18 0.65 -35.96 -20.41
CA SER A 18 0.07 -35.68 -19.11
C SER A 18 0.84 -34.61 -18.30
N GLY A 19 1.09 -33.45 -18.90
CA GLY A 19 1.87 -32.38 -18.27
C GLY A 19 1.29 -30.96 -18.43
N CYS A 20 -0.02 -30.80 -18.66
CA CYS A 20 -0.64 -29.48 -18.52
C CYS A 20 -1.13 -29.31 -17.08
N GLY A 21 -0.26 -28.84 -16.19
CA GLY A 21 -0.68 -28.33 -14.89
C GLY A 21 -1.59 -27.12 -15.09
N GLY A 22 -2.89 -27.31 -14.90
CA GLY A 22 -3.88 -26.24 -15.00
C GLY A 22 -3.67 -25.19 -13.90
N THR A 23 -3.77 -23.91 -14.24
CA THR A 23 -3.82 -22.84 -13.26
C THR A 23 -5.16 -22.92 -12.52
N SER A 24 -5.12 -23.03 -11.19
CA SER A 24 -6.30 -22.94 -10.33
C SER A 24 -6.35 -21.56 -9.69
N VAL A 25 -7.51 -20.90 -9.75
CA VAL A 25 -7.79 -19.62 -9.12
C VAL A 25 -8.90 -19.79 -8.11
N THR A 26 -8.62 -19.47 -6.84
CA THR A 26 -9.62 -19.51 -5.76
C THR A 26 -9.73 -18.13 -5.13
N ARG A 27 -10.96 -17.65 -4.91
CA ARG A 27 -11.18 -16.43 -4.13
C ARG A 27 -10.98 -16.74 -2.65
N MET A 28 -10.28 -15.84 -1.96
CA MET A 28 -10.01 -15.91 -0.53
C MET A 28 -10.71 -14.77 0.20
N ASP A 29 -10.90 -14.89 1.51
CA ASP A 29 -11.30 -13.76 2.34
C ASP A 29 -10.19 -12.69 2.33
N VAL A 30 -10.58 -11.41 2.20
CA VAL A 30 -9.63 -10.28 2.13
C VAL A 30 -8.83 -10.09 3.42
N ASN A 31 -9.32 -10.61 4.55
CA ASN A 31 -8.64 -10.56 5.85
C ASN A 31 -7.82 -11.83 6.14
N GLU A 32 -7.86 -12.83 5.27
CA GLU A 32 -7.07 -14.05 5.45
C GLU A 32 -5.58 -13.72 5.29
N VAL A 33 -4.79 -14.02 6.33
CA VAL A 33 -3.33 -13.84 6.29
C VAL A 33 -2.70 -15.01 5.56
N LYS A 34 -2.11 -14.74 4.38
CA LYS A 34 -1.42 -15.76 3.60
C LYS A 34 -0.10 -15.25 3.04
N ASP A 35 0.98 -15.69 3.66
CA ASP A 35 2.34 -15.41 3.21
C ASP A 35 2.83 -16.50 2.24
N VAL A 36 2.93 -16.18 0.96
CA VAL A 36 3.35 -17.13 -0.08
C VAL A 36 4.86 -17.05 -0.34
N SER A 37 5.43 -15.86 -0.33
CA SER A 37 6.82 -15.62 -0.76
C SER A 37 7.72 -15.01 0.32
N GLY A 38 7.16 -14.56 1.44
CA GLY A 38 7.86 -13.76 2.45
C GLY A 38 8.15 -12.32 2.02
N ARG A 39 7.70 -11.89 0.82
CA ARG A 39 7.75 -10.50 0.39
C ARG A 39 6.66 -9.67 1.04
N TRP A 40 6.79 -8.34 0.91
CA TRP A 40 5.72 -7.42 1.27
C TRP A 40 4.44 -7.77 0.51
N ASN A 41 3.31 -7.81 1.20
CA ASN A 41 2.01 -8.17 0.63
C ASN A 41 0.89 -7.22 1.11
N ASP A 42 -0.34 -7.52 0.69
CA ASP A 42 -1.55 -6.78 1.04
C ASP A 42 -1.83 -6.76 2.54
N THR A 43 -1.64 -7.89 3.22
CA THR A 43 -1.81 -8.00 4.67
C THR A 43 -0.84 -7.09 5.41
N ASP A 44 0.43 -7.04 5.00
CA ASP A 44 1.42 -6.14 5.58
C ASP A 44 1.00 -4.68 5.42
N SER A 45 0.58 -4.28 4.21
CA SER A 45 0.14 -2.92 3.92
C SER A 45 -1.05 -2.51 4.80
N ARG A 46 -2.05 -3.39 4.91
CA ARG A 46 -3.25 -3.11 5.71
C ARG A 46 -2.93 -3.01 7.20
N LEU A 47 -2.30 -4.03 7.78
CA LEU A 47 -2.01 -4.07 9.21
C LEU A 47 -1.07 -2.94 9.67
N VAL A 48 -0.09 -2.59 8.83
CA VAL A 48 0.81 -1.45 9.13
C VAL A 48 0.04 -0.13 9.09
N ALA A 49 -0.81 0.07 8.09
CA ALA A 49 -1.60 1.30 7.99
C ALA A 49 -2.57 1.45 9.17
N GLU A 50 -3.32 0.41 9.50
CA GLU A 50 -4.26 0.39 10.63
C GLU A 50 -3.55 0.71 11.96
N GLU A 51 -2.46 0.02 12.27
CA GLU A 51 -1.76 0.20 13.55
C GLU A 51 -1.09 1.56 13.65
N MET A 52 -0.39 2.00 12.59
CA MET A 52 0.31 3.29 12.60
C MET A 52 -0.65 4.48 12.63
N MET A 53 -1.78 4.40 11.93
CA MET A 53 -2.79 5.47 11.98
C MET A 53 -3.53 5.49 13.31
N ASN A 54 -3.82 4.34 13.89
CA ASN A 54 -4.36 4.28 15.24
C ASN A 54 -3.39 4.91 16.27
N ASP A 55 -2.09 4.62 16.20
CA ASP A 55 -1.11 5.31 17.06
C ASP A 55 -1.07 6.81 16.78
N CYS A 56 -0.99 7.23 15.53
CA CYS A 56 -0.93 8.64 15.14
C CYS A 56 -2.13 9.45 15.67
N LEU A 57 -3.33 8.91 15.48
CA LEU A 57 -4.58 9.58 15.83
C LEU A 57 -4.83 9.69 17.34
N ASN A 58 -4.19 8.84 18.14
CA ASN A 58 -4.28 8.87 19.59
C ASN A 58 -3.20 9.73 20.27
N ARG A 59 -2.37 10.44 19.50
CA ARG A 59 -1.30 11.30 20.04
C ARG A 59 -1.75 12.75 20.26
N PRO A 60 -1.09 13.48 21.17
CA PRO A 60 -1.50 14.82 21.58
C PRO A 60 -1.49 15.88 20.48
N TRP A 61 -0.84 15.65 19.33
CA TRP A 61 -0.71 16.65 18.27
C TRP A 61 -2.08 17.14 17.75
N ILE A 62 -3.10 16.26 17.70
CA ILE A 62 -4.45 16.62 17.26
C ILE A 62 -5.10 17.59 18.25
N ALA A 63 -5.01 17.28 19.56
CA ALA A 63 -5.56 18.15 20.59
C ALA A 63 -4.85 19.50 20.61
N ASN A 64 -3.52 19.52 20.47
CA ASN A 64 -2.71 20.73 20.38
C ASN A 64 -3.08 21.58 19.15
N ALA A 65 -3.27 20.95 17.99
CA ALA A 65 -3.68 21.63 16.77
C ALA A 65 -5.08 22.25 16.91
N LYS A 66 -6.04 21.51 17.44
CA LYS A 66 -7.40 22.01 17.73
C LYS A 66 -7.39 23.20 18.69
N THR A 67 -6.59 23.14 19.74
CA THR A 67 -6.44 24.24 20.70
C THR A 67 -5.84 25.49 20.05
N ALA A 68 -4.87 25.31 19.15
CA ALA A 68 -4.19 26.42 18.50
C ALA A 68 -5.02 27.09 17.39
N SER A 69 -5.82 26.32 16.64
CA SER A 69 -6.58 26.82 15.48
C SER A 69 -8.07 27.01 15.74
N GLY A 70 -8.62 26.41 16.81
CA GLY A 70 -10.06 26.35 17.08
C GLY A 70 -10.85 25.44 16.15
N SER A 71 -10.17 24.71 15.25
CA SER A 71 -10.78 23.82 14.26
C SER A 71 -10.10 22.46 14.22
N VAL A 72 -10.75 21.51 13.56
CA VAL A 72 -10.16 20.19 13.28
C VAL A 72 -8.98 20.36 12.32
N PRO A 73 -7.79 19.77 12.61
CA PRO A 73 -6.64 19.90 11.76
C PRO A 73 -6.86 19.24 10.39
N THR A 74 -6.39 19.89 9.35
CA THR A 74 -6.50 19.42 7.97
C THR A 74 -5.20 18.73 7.56
N VAL A 75 -5.31 17.49 7.07
CA VAL A 75 -4.19 16.61 6.75
C VAL A 75 -4.16 16.29 5.25
N ILE A 76 -2.96 16.14 4.71
CA ILE A 76 -2.69 15.53 3.41
C ILE A 76 -1.70 14.38 3.57
N VAL A 77 -1.83 13.32 2.79
CA VAL A 77 -0.77 12.31 2.66
C VAL A 77 0.11 12.69 1.47
N GLY A 78 1.39 12.87 1.76
CA GLY A 78 2.45 13.05 0.77
C GLY A 78 3.03 11.71 0.33
N GLU A 79 4.30 11.72 -0.08
CA GLU A 79 4.95 10.53 -0.58
C GLU A 79 5.41 9.59 0.54
N VAL A 80 5.22 8.28 0.30
CA VAL A 80 5.90 7.22 1.05
C VAL A 80 6.90 6.56 0.11
N ASN A 81 8.18 6.82 0.36
CA ASN A 81 9.27 6.34 -0.50
C ASN A 81 9.58 4.87 -0.22
N ASN A 82 9.69 4.09 -1.27
CA ASN A 82 10.16 2.73 -1.18
C ASN A 82 11.69 2.67 -1.32
N ASN A 83 12.39 2.55 -0.21
CA ASN A 83 13.83 2.36 -0.13
C ASN A 83 14.18 0.90 0.22
N SER A 84 13.28 -0.03 -0.05
CA SER A 84 13.53 -1.47 0.07
C SER A 84 14.22 -2.01 -1.20
N ASP A 85 14.66 -3.26 -1.14
CA ASP A 85 15.18 -4.01 -2.27
C ASP A 85 14.08 -4.74 -3.07
N GLU A 86 12.82 -4.46 -2.78
CA GLU A 86 11.65 -5.05 -3.43
C GLU A 86 10.80 -3.98 -4.13
N HIS A 87 10.03 -4.41 -5.12
CA HIS A 87 8.97 -3.56 -5.66
C HIS A 87 7.76 -3.61 -4.71
N ILE A 88 7.53 -2.53 -3.97
CA ILE A 88 6.36 -2.34 -3.11
C ILE A 88 5.44 -1.33 -3.77
N ALA A 89 4.16 -1.67 -3.90
CA ALA A 89 3.12 -0.76 -4.39
C ALA A 89 2.80 0.28 -3.29
N THR A 90 3.61 1.33 -3.21
CA THR A 90 3.45 2.39 -2.20
C THR A 90 2.15 3.15 -2.36
N ASP A 91 1.61 3.26 -3.57
CA ASP A 91 0.32 3.91 -3.82
C ASP A 91 -0.81 3.18 -3.08
N THR A 92 -0.87 1.84 -3.16
CA THR A 92 -1.83 1.05 -2.38
C THR A 92 -1.68 1.26 -0.87
N PHE A 93 -0.44 1.37 -0.39
CA PHE A 93 -0.18 1.65 1.02
C PHE A 93 -0.64 3.06 1.42
N VAL A 94 -0.38 4.06 0.59
CA VAL A 94 -0.86 5.45 0.78
C VAL A 94 -2.38 5.50 0.84
N GLU A 95 -3.08 4.81 -0.06
CA GLU A 95 -4.53 4.70 -0.05
C GLU A 95 -5.08 4.08 1.26
N ASN A 96 -4.40 3.08 1.79
CA ASN A 96 -4.76 2.51 3.09
C ASN A 96 -4.59 3.54 4.23
N LEU A 97 -3.50 4.31 4.25
CA LEU A 97 -3.27 5.39 5.22
C LEU A 97 -4.35 6.48 5.13
N GLN A 98 -4.68 6.90 3.90
CA GLN A 98 -5.73 7.90 3.65
C GLN A 98 -7.09 7.42 4.16
N ARG A 99 -7.45 6.17 3.86
CA ARG A 99 -8.70 5.58 4.31
C ARG A 99 -8.83 5.59 5.83
N GLU A 100 -7.79 5.19 6.55
CA GLU A 100 -7.78 5.21 8.02
C GLU A 100 -7.91 6.63 8.59
N LEU A 101 -7.19 7.60 8.00
CA LEU A 101 -7.27 9.01 8.41
C LEU A 101 -8.67 9.60 8.18
N ILE A 102 -9.24 9.42 6.99
CA ILE A 102 -10.55 9.95 6.60
C ILE A 102 -11.66 9.33 7.48
N ASN A 103 -11.65 7.99 7.61
CA ASN A 103 -12.69 7.27 8.32
C ASN A 103 -12.64 7.47 9.84
N SER A 104 -11.52 7.93 10.38
CA SER A 104 -11.42 8.28 11.81
C SER A 104 -12.34 9.42 12.24
N GLY A 105 -12.67 10.33 11.31
CA GLY A 105 -13.45 11.55 11.59
C GLY A 105 -12.76 12.54 12.54
N THR A 106 -11.52 12.28 12.95
CA THR A 106 -10.80 13.13 13.91
C THR A 106 -9.96 14.21 13.26
N VAL A 107 -9.73 14.10 11.96
CA VAL A 107 -9.02 15.08 11.12
C VAL A 107 -9.86 15.39 9.87
N SER A 108 -9.68 16.57 9.29
CA SER A 108 -10.13 16.87 7.94
C SER A 108 -9.08 16.41 6.94
N PHE A 109 -9.49 16.03 5.74
CA PHE A 109 -8.57 15.55 4.71
C PHE A 109 -8.73 16.36 3.43
N VAL A 110 -7.63 16.70 2.77
CA VAL A 110 -7.63 17.33 1.45
C VAL A 110 -7.05 16.40 0.41
N ALA A 111 -7.63 16.46 -0.78
CA ALA A 111 -7.23 15.66 -1.92
C ALA A 111 -5.77 15.90 -2.32
N SER A 112 -5.13 14.90 -2.91
CA SER A 112 -3.80 14.98 -3.48
C SER A 112 -3.69 16.03 -4.58
N LYS A 113 -2.47 16.36 -5.01
CA LYS A 113 -2.24 17.32 -6.09
C LYS A 113 -2.94 16.91 -7.38
N ASP A 114 -2.89 15.61 -7.70
CA ASP A 114 -3.44 15.09 -8.96
C ASP A 114 -4.98 15.09 -8.94
N GLU A 115 -5.59 14.67 -7.82
CA GLU A 115 -7.05 14.74 -7.63
C GLU A 115 -7.55 16.19 -7.67
N ARG A 116 -6.83 17.14 -7.05
CA ARG A 116 -7.18 18.56 -7.13
C ARG A 116 -7.08 19.09 -8.55
N GLY A 117 -6.16 18.56 -9.37
CA GLY A 117 -6.07 18.88 -10.79
C GLY A 117 -7.40 18.62 -11.51
N GLN A 118 -7.94 17.42 -11.37
CA GLN A 118 -9.23 17.04 -11.97
C GLN A 118 -10.39 17.91 -11.47
N VAL A 119 -10.43 18.22 -10.17
CA VAL A 119 -11.46 19.12 -9.61
C VAL A 119 -11.35 20.54 -10.16
N ARG A 120 -10.13 21.04 -10.42
CA ARG A 120 -9.93 22.38 -11.02
C ARG A 120 -10.38 22.42 -12.47
N ASP A 121 -10.11 21.36 -13.23
CA ASP A 121 -10.55 21.23 -14.61
C ASP A 121 -12.08 21.19 -14.68
N GLU A 122 -12.72 20.43 -13.81
CA GLU A 122 -14.19 20.38 -13.68
C GLU A 122 -14.78 21.76 -13.30
N ARG A 123 -14.16 22.49 -12.36
CA ARG A 123 -14.62 23.84 -12.02
C ARG A 123 -14.48 24.82 -13.18
N ALA A 124 -13.44 24.66 -14.01
CA ALA A 124 -13.26 25.46 -15.21
C ALA A 124 -14.37 25.18 -16.24
N ASP A 125 -14.76 23.92 -16.42
CA ASP A 125 -15.88 23.54 -17.26
C ASP A 125 -17.21 24.08 -16.71
N GLN A 126 -17.47 23.97 -15.41
CA GLN A 126 -18.67 24.51 -14.76
C GLN A 126 -18.79 26.02 -14.92
N ALA A 127 -17.68 26.74 -14.92
CA ALA A 127 -17.70 28.20 -15.10
C ALA A 127 -18.27 28.62 -16.45
N VAL A 128 -18.20 27.76 -17.47
CA VAL A 128 -18.68 28.00 -18.83
C VAL A 128 -20.06 27.39 -19.07
N ASN A 129 -20.27 26.15 -18.56
CA ASN A 129 -21.38 25.31 -18.98
C ASN A 129 -22.48 25.15 -17.91
N SER A 130 -22.20 25.50 -16.63
CA SER A 130 -23.19 25.37 -15.55
C SER A 130 -23.91 26.69 -15.25
N SER A 131 -25.12 26.59 -14.68
CA SER A 131 -25.90 27.75 -14.23
C SER A 131 -25.18 28.46 -13.08
N GLU A 132 -25.43 29.75 -12.90
CA GLU A 132 -24.77 30.62 -11.92
C GLU A 132 -24.95 30.17 -10.48
N ASP A 133 -26.11 29.60 -10.15
CA ASP A 133 -26.51 29.13 -8.83
C ASP A 133 -25.87 27.78 -8.46
N THR A 134 -25.41 26.99 -9.43
CA THR A 134 -24.84 25.64 -9.20
C THR A 134 -23.32 25.57 -9.35
N ARG A 135 -22.71 26.46 -10.15
CA ARG A 135 -21.26 26.48 -10.38
C ARG A 135 -20.45 26.72 -9.10
N LYS A 136 -19.27 26.12 -8.99
CA LYS A 136 -18.36 26.29 -7.86
C LYS A 136 -17.28 27.33 -8.18
N ALA A 137 -17.10 28.28 -7.25
CA ALA A 137 -16.10 29.33 -7.42
C ALA A 137 -14.67 28.78 -7.35
N HIS A 138 -13.76 29.39 -8.14
CA HIS A 138 -12.33 29.12 -8.05
C HIS A 138 -11.69 29.74 -6.78
N GLY A 139 -10.55 29.21 -6.34
CA GLY A 139 -9.71 29.83 -5.31
C GLY A 139 -10.19 29.63 -3.87
N GLN A 140 -11.14 28.73 -3.60
CA GLN A 140 -11.64 28.42 -2.27
C GLN A 140 -11.24 27.01 -1.80
N GLU A 141 -10.05 26.56 -2.18
CA GLU A 141 -9.54 25.27 -1.74
C GLU A 141 -9.04 25.36 -0.29
N ALA A 142 -9.39 24.35 0.52
CA ALA A 142 -8.78 24.21 1.83
C ALA A 142 -7.31 23.83 1.70
N GLY A 143 -6.43 24.50 2.43
CA GLY A 143 -5.03 24.09 2.56
C GLY A 143 -4.88 23.01 3.62
N ALA A 144 -3.85 22.16 3.50
CA ALA A 144 -3.47 21.25 4.55
C ALA A 144 -2.65 21.97 5.64
N ASP A 145 -2.94 21.68 6.90
CA ASP A 145 -2.13 22.14 8.04
C ASP A 145 -0.95 21.20 8.28
N PHE A 146 -1.17 19.91 8.02
CA PHE A 146 -0.20 18.83 8.28
C PHE A 146 -0.03 17.92 7.08
N MET A 147 1.18 17.38 6.91
CA MET A 147 1.51 16.41 5.88
C MET A 147 2.06 15.14 6.50
N LEU A 148 1.44 14.00 6.19
CA LEU A 148 1.96 12.67 6.49
C LEU A 148 2.86 12.22 5.35
N GLY A 149 4.06 11.73 5.66
CA GLY A 149 4.96 11.15 4.68
C GLY A 149 5.93 10.17 5.35
N GLY A 150 6.70 9.44 4.56
CA GLY A 150 7.61 8.48 5.16
C GLY A 150 8.42 7.64 4.21
N VAL A 151 8.92 6.51 4.74
CA VAL A 151 9.79 5.60 4.00
C VAL A 151 9.59 4.16 4.47
N ILE A 152 9.66 3.22 3.53
CA ILE A 152 9.74 1.77 3.76
C ILE A 152 11.17 1.34 3.44
N THR A 153 11.82 0.64 4.37
CA THR A 153 13.16 0.08 4.23
C THR A 153 13.17 -1.41 4.55
N THR A 154 14.19 -2.13 4.08
CA THR A 154 14.40 -3.55 4.42
C THR A 154 15.81 -3.80 4.90
N ILE A 155 15.94 -4.78 5.80
CA ILE A 155 17.20 -5.43 6.14
C ILE A 155 17.02 -6.92 5.84
N ARG A 156 17.94 -7.48 5.06
CA ARG A 156 17.87 -8.88 4.63
C ARG A 156 19.12 -9.61 5.06
N ASP A 157 18.91 -10.78 5.67
CA ASP A 157 19.97 -11.73 6.03
C ASP A 157 19.61 -13.11 5.47
N GLN A 158 20.54 -13.74 4.72
CA GLN A 158 20.27 -15.01 4.05
C GLN A 158 21.48 -15.94 4.04
N GLU A 159 21.24 -17.22 4.35
CA GLU A 159 22.24 -18.27 4.29
C GLU A 159 21.58 -19.63 4.06
N GLY A 160 22.21 -20.48 3.24
CA GLY A 160 21.85 -21.90 3.12
C GLY A 160 20.39 -22.19 2.75
N GLY A 161 19.74 -21.31 1.94
CA GLY A 161 18.32 -21.43 1.58
C GLY A 161 17.34 -20.90 2.63
N LYS A 162 17.84 -20.33 3.71
CA LYS A 162 17.07 -19.62 4.74
C LYS A 162 17.26 -18.13 4.58
N GLN A 163 16.24 -17.34 4.85
CA GLN A 163 16.25 -15.89 4.75
C GLN A 163 15.42 -15.28 5.87
N VAL A 164 15.93 -14.22 6.48
CA VAL A 164 15.17 -13.32 7.34
C VAL A 164 15.07 -11.98 6.65
N VAL A 165 13.86 -11.44 6.55
CA VAL A 165 13.60 -10.09 6.03
C VAL A 165 12.94 -9.27 7.14
N LEU A 166 13.55 -8.15 7.48
CA LEU A 166 12.96 -7.14 8.35
C LEU A 166 12.50 -5.97 7.46
N TYR A 167 11.21 -5.73 7.41
CA TYR A 167 10.63 -4.50 6.86
C TYR A 167 10.47 -3.48 7.98
N GLN A 168 10.87 -2.26 7.72
CA GLN A 168 10.66 -1.15 8.64
C GLN A 168 9.99 0.00 7.92
N VAL A 169 8.84 0.40 8.43
CA VAL A 169 8.08 1.56 7.96
C VAL A 169 8.26 2.67 8.98
N ASN A 170 8.72 3.83 8.52
CA ASN A 170 8.82 5.04 9.32
C ASN A 170 7.93 6.11 8.70
N LEU A 171 6.95 6.60 9.47
CA LEU A 171 6.06 7.68 9.05
C LEU A 171 6.23 8.89 9.97
N LYS A 172 6.01 10.08 9.43
CA LYS A 172 6.11 11.35 10.15
C LYS A 172 4.94 12.24 9.77
N MET A 173 4.37 12.91 10.76
CA MET A 173 3.43 14.00 10.56
C MET A 173 4.18 15.32 10.74
N LEU A 174 4.17 16.15 9.70
CA LEU A 174 4.85 17.44 9.67
C LEU A 174 3.81 18.57 9.70
N ASP A 175 4.03 19.55 10.56
CA ASP A 175 3.34 20.83 10.55
C ASP A 175 3.86 21.65 9.36
N MET A 176 3.00 21.94 8.39
CA MET A 176 3.38 22.63 7.14
C MET A 176 3.72 24.11 7.34
N LYS A 177 3.30 24.71 8.44
CA LYS A 177 3.63 26.11 8.76
C LYS A 177 5.00 26.25 9.40
N THR A 178 5.39 25.30 10.26
CA THR A 178 6.58 25.41 11.10
C THR A 178 7.67 24.41 10.75
N ASN A 179 7.41 23.44 9.87
CA ASN A 179 8.26 22.30 9.54
C ASN A 179 8.59 21.39 10.74
N ARG A 180 7.82 21.48 11.82
CA ARG A 180 8.01 20.61 12.98
C ARG A 180 7.42 19.24 12.74
N ILE A 181 8.13 18.21 13.18
CA ILE A 181 7.60 16.85 13.25
C ILE A 181 6.76 16.76 14.52
N VAL A 182 5.44 16.62 14.37
CA VAL A 182 4.50 16.55 15.50
C VAL A 182 4.16 15.12 15.92
N TRP A 183 4.44 14.17 15.02
CA TRP A 183 4.38 12.73 15.29
C TRP A 183 5.40 11.99 14.43
N ASN A 184 5.98 10.93 14.99
CA ASN A 184 6.86 10.00 14.31
C ASN A 184 6.55 8.59 14.77
N GLY A 185 6.10 7.76 13.84
CA GLY A 185 5.76 6.36 14.07
C GLY A 185 6.70 5.42 13.35
N GLN A 186 6.91 4.24 13.94
CA GLN A 186 7.70 3.16 13.35
C GLN A 186 6.95 1.84 13.53
N LYS A 187 6.85 1.08 12.46
CA LYS A 187 6.38 -0.31 12.49
C LYS A 187 7.37 -1.23 11.84
N GLN A 188 7.61 -2.38 12.45
CA GLN A 188 8.49 -3.42 11.92
C GLN A 188 7.73 -4.72 11.70
N ILE A 189 8.01 -5.39 10.58
CA ILE A 189 7.55 -6.74 10.26
C ILE A 189 8.79 -7.58 9.98
N LYS A 190 8.91 -8.73 10.66
CA LYS A 190 10.02 -9.65 10.46
C LYS A 190 9.48 -10.98 9.94
N LYS A 191 9.95 -11.38 8.76
CA LYS A 191 9.54 -12.63 8.10
C LYS A 191 10.72 -13.58 8.00
N PHE A 192 10.45 -14.86 8.26
CA PHE A 192 11.41 -15.95 8.05
C PHE A 192 10.96 -16.78 6.85
N VAL A 193 11.85 -16.96 5.89
CA VAL A 193 11.61 -17.75 4.68
C VAL A 193 12.60 -18.92 4.67
N SER A 194 12.09 -20.14 4.53
CA SER A 194 12.90 -21.34 4.36
C SER A 194 12.50 -22.03 3.06
N ARG A 195 13.46 -22.28 2.18
CA ARG A 195 13.26 -23.02 0.94
C ARG A 195 13.93 -24.36 1.08
N SER A 196 13.15 -25.45 0.95
CA SER A 196 13.72 -26.79 0.83
C SER A 196 14.52 -26.87 -0.47
N LYS A 197 15.76 -27.41 -0.40
CA LYS A 197 16.46 -27.78 -1.63
C LYS A 197 15.67 -28.92 -2.27
N SER A 198 15.16 -28.74 -3.49
CA SER A 198 14.70 -29.88 -4.28
C SER A 198 15.95 -30.71 -4.62
N SER A 199 16.06 -31.90 -4.03
CA SER A 199 17.03 -32.89 -4.51
C SER A 199 16.54 -33.40 -5.85
N TRP A 200 17.34 -33.19 -6.89
CA TRP A 200 17.21 -33.85 -8.19
C TRP A 200 17.77 -35.25 -8.07
#